data_cf2d1a7389d7f5af075498f1cd40184b
#
_entry.id   cf2d1a7389d7f5af075498f1cd40184b
#
_cell.length_a   1.000
_cell.length_b   1.000
_cell.length_c   1.000
_cell.angle_alpha   90.00
_cell.angle_beta   90.00
_cell.angle_gamma   90.00
#
_symmetry.space_group_name_H-M   'P 1'
#
loop_
_entity.id
_entity.type
_entity.pdbx_description
1 polymer ?
#
loop_
_entity_poly.entity_id
_entity_poly.type
_entity_poly.pdbx_seq_one_letter_code
_entity_poly.pdbx_strand_id
1 'polypeptide(L)'
;MSKIKIAHKGIVFAALSALLLLGCGNAWALPTTPYQAEQVVTGWLATDAQPLGTTIGRHISRTEIFTGDDGEPTYYVVYLQPTGFVIVSADDLVEPIIAFADDGTYDCSPANPLAALVHGDLSRQVRSRRASAGPQGAMMTVSHQQRKWNRFIRLAETSQDSLTLMSMSSIPDVRVAPLLQSKWAQGDVCGQNCFNYYTPNHYYCGCVATAMAQLMRYQQHPRTAIGVHRFTVKVEGDPQTLFTRGGNGLGGQYNWSDMPLVPNCQTTDAQRQAIGALCYDAGIAVNVDYAPDSSSGDALKAKDALIGIFRYSNAVNGYNKESNIGPGLLGMINPNLDYANPVIIGVWREENGHAVVCDGYGYSTATLYHHLNMGWGGADDAWYNLPNVDAQYQYTSVAVCVYNIFVSGKGEIISGRVTDARGAPISAVTVTAEGPGGPYITTSNANGIYALAKIPSASTYTVTAEKEGCLFTEQTVSTGTSRDEASTSGNKWAVDFIAALAGDCDADNDVDAVDLAIFARSWLTAAGDPSWNPCCDISVPRDGLIDTLDLAVFVDNWLAGAE
;
A
#
# COMPACT_ATOMS: atom_id res chain seq x y z
N MET A 1 -66.70 36.15 -10.87
CA MET A 1 -66.24 35.03 -10.02
C MET A 1 -65.03 34.44 -10.57
N SER A 2 -64.01 34.65 -9.85
CA SER A 2 -62.77 33.90 -9.64
C SER A 2 -61.74 33.70 -10.78
N LYS A 3 -60.76 34.55 -10.78
CA LYS A 3 -59.44 34.32 -11.33
C LYS A 3 -58.42 34.71 -10.26
N ILE A 4 -57.70 33.74 -9.68
CA ILE A 4 -56.36 33.89 -9.09
C ILE A 4 -55.86 32.46 -8.79
N LYS A 5 -54.92 32.02 -9.62
CA LYS A 5 -53.93 30.99 -9.29
C LYS A 5 -53.02 30.80 -10.50
N ILE A 6 -51.93 31.51 -10.61
CA ILE A 6 -50.68 31.17 -11.28
C ILE A 6 -49.70 32.31 -10.94
N ALA A 7 -48.89 32.16 -9.90
CA ALA A 7 -47.67 32.96 -9.69
C ALA A 7 -46.82 32.44 -8.52
N HIS A 8 -46.61 31.12 -8.43
CA HIS A 8 -45.69 30.59 -7.38
C HIS A 8 -44.84 29.41 -7.83
N LYS A 9 -44.71 29.15 -9.15
CA LYS A 9 -43.81 28.11 -9.67
C LYS A 9 -42.60 28.61 -10.45
N GLY A 10 -42.45 29.94 -10.61
CA GLY A 10 -41.35 30.52 -11.41
C GLY A 10 -40.09 30.92 -10.62
N ILE A 11 -40.15 30.98 -9.28
CA ILE A 11 -39.03 31.50 -8.47
C ILE A 11 -38.13 30.39 -7.91
N VAL A 12 -38.59 29.16 -7.82
CA VAL A 12 -37.81 28.04 -7.31
C VAL A 12 -36.85 27.46 -8.37
N PHE A 13 -37.15 27.65 -9.66
CA PHE A 13 -36.26 27.17 -10.74
C PHE A 13 -35.10 28.11 -11.09
N ALA A 14 -35.18 29.40 -10.74
CA ALA A 14 -34.10 30.36 -10.97
C ALA A 14 -33.00 30.32 -9.90
N ALA A 15 -33.28 29.79 -8.70
CA ALA A 15 -32.29 29.64 -7.63
C ALA A 15 -31.48 28.35 -7.76
N LEU A 16 -32.00 27.30 -8.43
CA LEU A 16 -31.27 26.04 -8.66
C LEU A 16 -30.38 26.10 -9.89
N SER A 17 -30.63 26.99 -10.85
CA SER A 17 -29.80 27.18 -12.04
C SER A 17 -28.61 28.12 -11.82
N ALA A 18 -28.57 28.88 -10.75
CA ALA A 18 -27.43 29.72 -10.37
C ALA A 18 -26.37 28.96 -9.55
N LEU A 19 -26.70 27.77 -9.01
CA LEU A 19 -25.76 26.94 -8.27
C LEU A 19 -25.02 25.93 -9.16
N LEU A 20 -25.40 25.77 -10.44
CA LEU A 20 -24.81 24.83 -11.38
C LEU A 20 -23.84 25.47 -12.39
N LEU A 21 -23.54 26.78 -12.26
CA LEU A 21 -22.60 27.51 -13.11
C LEU A 21 -21.32 27.98 -12.37
N LEU A 22 -21.07 27.49 -11.16
CA LEU A 22 -19.85 27.76 -10.39
C LEU A 22 -18.86 26.59 -10.39
N GLY A 23 -18.96 25.68 -11.32
CA GLY A 23 -18.14 24.49 -11.46
C GLY A 23 -16.98 24.60 -12.45
N CYS A 24 -16.40 25.80 -12.67
CA CYS A 24 -15.08 26.01 -13.26
C CYS A 24 -14.41 27.12 -12.48
N GLY A 25 -14.03 26.84 -11.25
CA GLY A 25 -13.45 27.81 -10.33
C GLY A 25 -11.93 27.75 -10.42
N ASN A 26 -11.34 28.88 -10.75
CA ASN A 26 -9.96 29.19 -10.45
C ASN A 26 -9.65 28.80 -9.00
N ALA A 27 -8.55 28.10 -8.77
CA ALA A 27 -8.08 27.77 -7.42
C ALA A 27 -7.58 29.05 -6.72
N TRP A 28 -8.50 29.76 -6.10
CA TRP A 28 -8.19 30.86 -5.19
C TRP A 28 -8.02 30.27 -3.79
N ALA A 29 -7.08 30.78 -3.01
CA ALA A 29 -7.02 30.51 -1.58
C ALA A 29 -8.38 30.91 -0.97
N LEU A 30 -9.11 29.95 -0.45
CA LEU A 30 -10.39 30.20 0.21
C LEU A 30 -10.19 30.04 1.72
N PRO A 31 -10.59 31.03 2.52
CA PRO A 31 -10.73 30.84 3.96
C PRO A 31 -11.64 29.62 4.21
N THR A 32 -11.19 28.73 5.06
CA THR A 32 -11.99 27.57 5.45
C THR A 32 -13.06 27.96 6.47
N THR A 33 -14.08 27.14 6.59
CA THR A 33 -15.19 27.37 7.54
C THR A 33 -15.05 26.47 8.78
N PRO A 34 -15.67 26.80 9.92
CA PRO A 34 -15.72 25.90 11.09
C PRO A 34 -16.25 24.51 10.75
N TYR A 35 -17.25 24.42 9.86
CA TYR A 35 -17.81 23.17 9.38
C TYR A 35 -16.76 22.33 8.62
N GLN A 36 -15.95 22.96 7.75
CA GLN A 36 -14.87 22.28 7.06
C GLN A 36 -13.77 21.81 8.05
N ALA A 37 -13.48 22.58 9.10
CA ALA A 37 -12.56 22.16 10.16
C ALA A 37 -13.09 20.92 10.91
N GLU A 38 -14.38 20.87 11.21
CA GLU A 38 -15.04 19.70 11.82
C GLU A 38 -14.97 18.47 10.91
N GLN A 39 -15.21 18.66 9.61
CA GLN A 39 -15.08 17.60 8.61
C GLN A 39 -13.64 17.10 8.52
N VAL A 40 -12.67 17.99 8.48
CA VAL A 40 -11.25 17.62 8.45
C VAL A 40 -10.86 16.80 9.69
N VAL A 41 -11.29 17.20 10.88
CA VAL A 41 -11.01 16.44 12.12
C VAL A 41 -11.69 15.07 12.09
N THR A 42 -12.95 15.01 11.64
CA THR A 42 -13.69 13.75 11.49
C THR A 42 -12.97 12.80 10.54
N GLY A 43 -12.57 13.28 9.37
CA GLY A 43 -11.84 12.51 8.37
C GLY A 43 -10.43 12.10 8.84
N TRP A 44 -9.74 13.00 9.56
CA TRP A 44 -8.43 12.68 10.13
C TRP A 44 -8.53 11.56 11.18
N LEU A 45 -9.48 11.64 12.11
CA LEU A 45 -9.72 10.60 13.11
C LEU A 45 -10.21 9.27 12.50
N ALA A 46 -10.79 9.30 11.30
CA ALA A 46 -11.11 8.09 10.55
C ALA A 46 -9.85 7.43 9.95
N THR A 47 -8.81 8.22 9.64
CA THR A 47 -7.55 7.69 9.10
C THR A 47 -6.57 7.22 10.16
N ASP A 48 -6.62 7.80 11.38
CA ASP A 48 -5.74 7.45 12.49
C ASP A 48 -6.54 7.40 13.79
N ALA A 49 -6.79 6.20 14.25
CA ALA A 49 -7.57 5.96 15.45
C ALA A 49 -6.83 6.31 16.76
N GLN A 50 -5.50 6.35 16.71
CA GLN A 50 -4.61 6.64 17.84
C GLN A 50 -3.43 7.50 17.38
N PRO A 51 -3.67 8.79 17.07
CA PRO A 51 -2.62 9.67 16.58
C PRO A 51 -1.41 9.69 17.51
N LEU A 52 -0.23 9.39 16.99
CA LEU A 52 1.01 9.24 17.75
C LEU A 52 0.92 8.22 18.92
N GLY A 53 0.01 7.22 18.82
CA GLY A 53 -0.23 6.24 19.86
C GLY A 53 -1.10 6.74 21.01
N THR A 54 -1.72 7.91 20.88
CA THR A 54 -2.54 8.55 21.93
C THR A 54 -4.03 8.29 21.70
N THR A 55 -4.77 7.99 22.76
CA THR A 55 -6.24 7.85 22.68
C THR A 55 -6.89 9.21 22.82
N ILE A 56 -7.55 9.68 21.79
CA ILE A 56 -8.27 10.96 21.74
C ILE A 56 -9.77 10.73 21.54
N GLY A 57 -10.61 11.70 21.95
CA GLY A 57 -12.04 11.65 21.72
C GLY A 57 -12.40 11.56 20.22
N ARG A 58 -13.52 10.91 19.92
CA ARG A 58 -13.92 10.66 18.51
C ARG A 58 -15.14 11.41 18.04
N HIS A 59 -15.84 12.06 18.94
CA HIS A 59 -17.03 12.83 18.63
C HIS A 59 -16.78 14.32 18.89
N ILE A 60 -17.10 15.15 17.92
CA ILE A 60 -16.95 16.60 18.06
C ILE A 60 -18.00 17.11 19.07
N SER A 61 -17.55 17.92 20.02
CA SER A 61 -18.42 18.56 21.01
C SER A 61 -18.71 20.02 20.70
N ARG A 62 -17.71 20.76 20.28
CA ARG A 62 -17.82 22.17 19.89
C ARG A 62 -16.59 22.61 19.12
N THR A 63 -16.71 23.74 18.40
CA THR A 63 -15.62 24.38 17.67
C THR A 63 -15.53 25.85 18.07
N GLU A 64 -14.32 26.30 18.42
CA GLU A 64 -14.00 27.69 18.72
C GLU A 64 -13.20 28.30 17.59
N ILE A 65 -13.48 29.59 17.29
CA ILE A 65 -12.85 30.35 16.19
C ILE A 65 -11.85 31.33 16.79
N PHE A 66 -10.61 31.31 16.28
CA PHE A 66 -9.58 32.26 16.65
C PHE A 66 -9.24 33.14 15.45
N THR A 67 -9.34 34.46 15.64
CA THR A 67 -9.12 35.47 14.60
C THR A 67 -7.78 36.19 14.78
N GLY A 68 -7.21 36.64 13.67
CA GLY A 68 -6.05 37.51 13.68
C GLY A 68 -6.42 38.98 13.98
N ASP A 69 -5.40 39.84 13.98
CA ASP A 69 -5.54 41.30 14.20
C ASP A 69 -6.42 41.99 13.12
N ASP A 70 -6.58 41.34 11.97
CA ASP A 70 -7.40 41.77 10.84
C ASP A 70 -8.86 41.33 10.96
N GLY A 71 -9.22 40.59 12.02
CA GLY A 71 -10.57 40.05 12.26
C GLY A 71 -10.90 38.81 11.45
N GLU A 72 -9.99 38.34 10.59
CA GLU A 72 -10.19 37.13 9.80
C GLU A 72 -9.82 35.87 10.61
N PRO A 73 -10.54 34.74 10.40
CA PRO A 73 -10.19 33.47 11.03
C PRO A 73 -8.75 33.04 10.67
N THR A 74 -8.00 32.64 11.70
CA THR A 74 -6.62 32.15 11.59
C THR A 74 -6.54 30.66 11.85
N TYR A 75 -7.27 30.18 12.84
CA TYR A 75 -7.39 28.75 13.16
C TYR A 75 -8.67 28.46 13.94
N TYR A 76 -9.00 27.18 13.99
CA TYR A 76 -10.12 26.63 14.75
C TYR A 76 -9.59 25.68 15.81
N VAL A 77 -10.26 25.62 16.96
CA VAL A 77 -10.03 24.58 17.98
C VAL A 77 -11.28 23.72 18.05
N VAL A 78 -11.17 22.48 17.61
CA VAL A 78 -12.24 21.49 17.57
C VAL A 78 -12.11 20.61 18.79
N TYR A 79 -13.03 20.71 19.75
CA TYR A 79 -13.04 19.92 20.98
C TYR A 79 -13.75 18.59 20.77
N LEU A 80 -13.22 17.56 21.41
CA LEU A 80 -13.65 16.18 21.24
C LEU A 80 -14.24 15.60 22.53
N GLN A 81 -15.10 14.59 22.37
CA GLN A 81 -15.65 13.80 23.47
C GLN A 81 -15.10 12.36 23.42
N PRO A 82 -14.80 11.75 24.59
CA PRO A 82 -14.97 12.27 25.95
C PRO A 82 -13.97 13.35 26.34
N THR A 83 -12.78 13.44 25.71
CA THR A 83 -11.72 14.42 26.04
C THR A 83 -10.90 14.76 24.80
N GLY A 84 -10.15 15.86 24.86
CA GLY A 84 -9.17 16.27 23.88
C GLY A 84 -9.65 17.39 22.93
N PHE A 85 -8.70 17.92 22.18
CA PHE A 85 -8.97 18.94 21.16
C PHE A 85 -7.96 18.84 19.99
N VAL A 86 -8.34 19.40 18.86
CA VAL A 86 -7.53 19.48 17.63
C VAL A 86 -7.49 20.92 17.15
N ILE A 87 -6.30 21.44 16.84
CA ILE A 87 -6.09 22.75 16.24
C ILE A 87 -6.01 22.60 14.72
N VAL A 88 -6.90 23.28 14.02
CA VAL A 88 -7.07 23.22 12.56
C VAL A 88 -6.81 24.60 11.96
N SER A 89 -6.07 24.69 10.86
CA SER A 89 -5.85 25.95 10.13
C SER A 89 -7.16 26.51 9.57
N ALA A 90 -7.25 27.84 9.45
CA ALA A 90 -8.37 28.49 8.76
C ALA A 90 -8.09 28.78 7.27
N ASP A 91 -7.13 28.08 6.67
CA ASP A 91 -6.75 28.26 5.26
C ASP A 91 -6.32 26.93 4.62
N ASP A 92 -6.89 26.62 3.47
CA ASP A 92 -6.65 25.34 2.76
C ASP A 92 -5.26 25.23 2.10
N LEU A 93 -4.51 26.31 2.03
CA LEU A 93 -3.11 26.33 1.59
C LEU A 93 -2.12 26.02 2.72
N VAL A 94 -2.60 25.89 3.94
CA VAL A 94 -1.82 25.54 5.12
C VAL A 94 -2.17 24.14 5.58
N GLU A 95 -1.25 23.49 6.28
CA GLU A 95 -1.48 22.15 6.87
C GLU A 95 -2.80 22.10 7.65
N PRO A 96 -3.70 21.14 7.39
CA PRO A 96 -5.02 21.12 8.03
C PRO A 96 -4.93 20.87 9.54
N ILE A 97 -4.19 19.86 10.00
CA ILE A 97 -4.03 19.53 11.42
C ILE A 97 -2.71 20.11 11.91
N ILE A 98 -2.79 21.08 12.80
CA ILE A 98 -1.63 21.80 13.33
C ILE A 98 -1.10 21.16 14.60
N ALA A 99 -2.00 20.84 15.54
CA ALA A 99 -1.68 20.18 16.80
C ALA A 99 -2.93 19.50 17.38
N PHE A 100 -2.75 18.60 18.32
CA PHE A 100 -3.83 18.00 19.08
C PHE A 100 -3.36 17.67 20.51
N ALA A 101 -4.32 17.51 21.42
CA ALA A 101 -4.12 16.99 22.75
C ALA A 101 -5.22 15.97 23.07
N ASP A 102 -4.88 14.97 23.85
CA ASP A 102 -5.77 13.87 24.25
C ASP A 102 -6.68 14.23 25.44
N ASP A 103 -6.32 15.28 26.18
CA ASP A 103 -7.12 15.78 27.29
C ASP A 103 -7.09 17.32 27.40
N GLY A 104 -7.86 17.85 28.37
CA GLY A 104 -7.88 19.25 28.70
C GLY A 104 -8.64 20.15 27.75
N THR A 105 -8.43 21.46 27.91
CA THR A 105 -8.96 22.53 27.07
C THR A 105 -7.83 23.41 26.58
N TYR A 106 -7.97 23.96 25.38
CA TYR A 106 -6.96 24.85 24.81
C TYR A 106 -6.90 26.17 25.61
N ASP A 107 -5.72 26.45 26.17
CA ASP A 107 -5.41 27.73 26.81
C ASP A 107 -4.78 28.67 25.77
N CYS A 108 -5.52 29.69 25.35
CA CYS A 108 -5.10 30.69 24.39
C CYS A 108 -4.27 31.83 25.00
N SER A 109 -3.90 31.75 26.28
CA SER A 109 -3.12 32.79 26.94
C SER A 109 -1.72 32.95 26.32
N PRO A 110 -1.16 34.16 26.23
CA PRO A 110 0.20 34.38 25.71
C PRO A 110 1.30 33.67 26.54
N ALA A 111 0.99 33.25 27.73
CA ALA A 111 1.90 32.49 28.59
C ALA A 111 1.96 31.00 28.24
N ASN A 112 1.00 30.49 27.46
CA ASN A 112 1.01 29.11 26.96
C ASN A 112 1.94 29.00 25.74
N PRO A 113 3.02 28.18 25.79
CA PRO A 113 3.94 28.03 24.67
C PRO A 113 3.28 27.55 23.37
N LEU A 114 2.28 26.65 23.46
CA LEU A 114 1.51 26.19 22.30
C LEU A 114 0.71 27.33 21.67
N ALA A 115 0.02 28.13 22.49
CA ALA A 115 -0.75 29.26 22.00
C ALA A 115 0.16 30.33 21.36
N ALA A 116 1.31 30.62 21.95
CA ALA A 116 2.28 31.56 21.40
C ALA A 116 2.83 31.07 20.03
N LEU A 117 3.12 29.78 19.89
CA LEU A 117 3.57 29.17 18.66
C LEU A 117 2.48 29.20 17.58
N VAL A 118 1.28 28.71 17.90
CA VAL A 118 0.17 28.63 16.97
C VAL A 118 -0.26 30.02 16.50
N HIS A 119 -0.44 30.96 17.44
CA HIS A 119 -0.87 32.31 17.09
C HIS A 119 0.16 33.08 16.28
N GLY A 120 1.46 32.97 16.62
CA GLY A 120 2.54 33.67 15.94
C GLY A 120 2.87 33.08 14.56
N ASP A 121 3.09 31.77 14.47
CA ASP A 121 3.52 31.11 13.24
C ASP A 121 2.38 30.91 12.25
N LEU A 122 1.22 30.43 12.71
CA LEU A 122 0.11 30.12 11.84
C LEU A 122 -0.49 31.38 11.21
N SER A 123 -0.65 32.47 11.99
CA SER A 123 -1.09 33.76 11.47
C SER A 123 -0.14 34.31 10.38
N ARG A 124 1.15 34.08 10.54
CA ARG A 124 2.16 34.49 9.55
C ARG A 124 2.07 33.63 8.29
N GLN A 125 1.95 32.31 8.43
CA GLN A 125 1.82 31.40 7.32
C GLN A 125 0.56 31.67 6.49
N VAL A 126 -0.60 31.78 7.14
CA VAL A 126 -1.88 32.10 6.48
C VAL A 126 -1.78 33.41 5.71
N ARG A 127 -1.30 34.49 6.34
CA ARG A 127 -1.11 35.78 5.67
C ARG A 127 -0.15 35.70 4.49
N SER A 128 0.98 35.03 4.65
CA SER A 128 1.97 34.86 3.58
C SER A 128 1.41 34.09 2.38
N ARG A 129 0.65 33.02 2.64
CA ARG A 129 0.02 32.22 1.57
C ARG A 129 -1.06 33.00 0.84
N ARG A 130 -1.95 33.69 1.56
CA ARG A 130 -2.98 34.56 0.97
C ARG A 130 -2.37 35.71 0.14
N ALA A 131 -1.29 36.33 0.60
CA ALA A 131 -0.59 37.37 -0.13
C ALA A 131 0.10 36.87 -1.40
N SER A 132 0.58 35.64 -1.40
CA SER A 132 1.24 35.01 -2.55
C SER A 132 0.25 34.51 -3.61
N ALA A 133 -1.03 34.36 -3.28
CA ALA A 133 -2.12 33.92 -4.15
C ALA A 133 -2.77 35.06 -4.96
N GLY A 134 -2.07 36.17 -5.25
CA GLY A 134 -2.57 37.35 -5.96
C GLY A 134 -2.99 37.09 -7.43
N PRO A 135 -3.66 38.07 -8.09
CA PRO A 135 -4.44 37.85 -9.33
C PRO A 135 -3.65 37.59 -10.62
N GLN A 136 -2.36 37.32 -10.55
CA GLN A 136 -1.48 37.04 -11.71
C GLN A 136 -0.79 35.66 -11.66
N GLY A 137 -1.26 34.76 -10.80
CA GLY A 137 -0.76 33.39 -10.76
C GLY A 137 -1.41 32.52 -11.83
N ALA A 138 -0.61 32.11 -12.80
CA ALA A 138 -0.89 31.05 -13.78
C ALA A 138 -1.56 29.81 -13.15
N MET A 139 -2.20 28.95 -13.96
CA MET A 139 -2.73 27.62 -13.65
C MET A 139 -2.01 26.98 -12.44
N MET A 140 -2.50 27.21 -11.23
CA MET A 140 -1.93 26.60 -10.04
C MET A 140 -2.45 25.18 -9.93
N THR A 141 -1.55 24.22 -10.05
CA THR A 141 -1.76 22.87 -9.53
C THR A 141 -2.22 22.96 -8.07
N VAL A 142 -3.29 22.23 -7.73
CA VAL A 142 -3.82 22.12 -6.36
C VAL A 142 -2.64 21.82 -5.41
N SER A 143 -2.46 22.63 -4.36
CA SER A 143 -1.33 22.48 -3.44
C SER A 143 -1.41 21.15 -2.68
N HIS A 144 -0.28 20.68 -2.16
CA HIS A 144 -0.24 19.48 -1.31
C HIS A 144 -1.20 19.60 -0.10
N GLN A 145 -1.26 20.79 0.50
CA GLN A 145 -2.14 21.07 1.64
C GLN A 145 -3.61 21.01 1.25
N GLN A 146 -4.01 21.64 0.13
CA GLN A 146 -5.38 21.56 -0.38
C GLN A 146 -5.82 20.13 -0.68
N ARG A 147 -4.92 19.28 -1.18
CA ARG A 147 -5.21 17.86 -1.38
C ARG A 147 -5.49 17.15 -0.06
N LYS A 148 -4.70 17.46 0.97
CA LYS A 148 -4.86 16.88 2.31
C LYS A 148 -6.18 17.33 2.95
N TRP A 149 -6.55 18.62 2.81
CA TRP A 149 -7.84 19.15 3.19
C TRP A 149 -8.98 18.41 2.52
N ASN A 150 -8.97 18.33 1.19
CA ASN A 150 -10.01 17.67 0.40
C ASN A 150 -10.11 16.17 0.71
N ARG A 151 -9.00 15.52 1.01
CA ARG A 151 -8.97 14.11 1.43
C ARG A 151 -9.73 13.92 2.75
N PHE A 152 -9.43 14.71 3.78
CA PHE A 152 -10.09 14.57 5.07
C PHE A 152 -11.57 14.93 5.02
N ILE A 153 -11.95 15.97 4.26
CA ILE A 153 -13.36 16.34 4.08
C ILE A 153 -14.14 15.19 3.42
N ARG A 154 -13.61 14.60 2.35
CA ARG A 154 -14.26 13.44 1.71
C ARG A 154 -14.39 12.24 2.64
N LEU A 155 -13.38 11.97 3.46
CA LEU A 155 -13.44 10.89 4.44
C LEU A 155 -14.53 11.13 5.50
N ALA A 156 -14.76 12.35 5.90
CA ALA A 156 -15.85 12.70 6.81
C ALA A 156 -17.24 12.51 6.17
N GLU A 157 -17.40 12.89 4.91
CA GLU A 157 -18.66 12.71 4.16
C GLU A 157 -19.01 11.23 3.98
N THR A 158 -18.01 10.38 3.77
CA THR A 158 -18.21 8.94 3.58
C THR A 158 -18.41 8.16 4.88
N SER A 159 -18.05 8.72 6.04
CA SER A 159 -18.25 8.06 7.34
C SER A 159 -19.70 8.05 7.83
N GLN A 160 -20.62 8.77 7.19
CA GLN A 160 -22.07 8.74 7.48
C GLN A 160 -22.82 7.62 6.74
N ASP A 161 -22.29 7.12 5.62
CA ASP A 161 -22.82 5.94 4.93
C ASP A 161 -21.70 4.89 4.85
N SER A 162 -21.98 3.64 5.14
CA SER A 162 -21.04 2.49 5.18
C SER A 162 -20.27 2.33 3.85
N LEU A 163 -19.45 3.30 3.48
CA LEU A 163 -18.63 3.28 2.29
C LEU A 163 -17.21 2.83 2.65
N THR A 164 -16.75 1.84 1.96
CA THR A 164 -15.39 1.33 1.98
C THR A 164 -14.42 2.48 1.71
N LEU A 165 -13.57 2.85 2.67
CA LEU A 165 -12.55 3.88 2.49
C LEU A 165 -11.65 3.50 1.31
N MET A 166 -11.47 4.40 0.33
CA MET A 166 -10.66 4.11 -0.86
C MET A 166 -9.16 4.21 -0.59
N SER A 167 -8.74 4.98 0.43
CA SER A 167 -7.35 5.03 0.88
C SER A 167 -7.27 5.19 2.40
N MET A 168 -6.25 4.61 3.02
CA MET A 168 -6.00 4.65 4.46
C MET A 168 -4.51 4.87 4.74
N SER A 169 -4.18 5.67 5.77
CA SER A 169 -2.80 5.82 6.23
C SER A 169 -2.29 4.56 6.97
N SER A 170 -3.21 3.81 7.60
CA SER A 170 -2.93 2.53 8.26
C SER A 170 -4.15 1.63 8.20
N ILE A 171 -3.93 0.33 8.31
CA ILE A 171 -4.98 -0.69 8.38
C ILE A 171 -4.73 -1.60 9.60
N PRO A 172 -5.79 -2.16 10.22
CA PRO A 172 -5.62 -2.94 11.46
C PRO A 172 -5.02 -4.33 11.24
N ASP A 173 -5.28 -4.99 10.11
CA ASP A 173 -4.82 -6.35 9.81
C ASP A 173 -3.80 -6.33 8.66
N VAL A 174 -2.57 -5.96 8.99
CA VAL A 174 -1.45 -5.95 8.02
C VAL A 174 -0.94 -7.38 7.82
N ARG A 175 -1.08 -7.91 6.60
CA ARG A 175 -0.58 -9.23 6.20
C ARG A 175 0.87 -9.16 5.74
N VAL A 176 1.16 -8.27 4.82
CA VAL A 176 2.50 -7.94 4.38
C VAL A 176 2.71 -6.44 4.57
N ALA A 177 3.60 -6.09 5.49
CA ALA A 177 3.96 -4.68 5.74
C ALA A 177 4.67 -4.08 4.52
N PRO A 178 4.63 -2.74 4.34
CA PRO A 178 5.33 -2.08 3.25
C PRO A 178 6.80 -2.49 3.17
N LEU A 179 7.19 -3.11 2.06
CA LEU A 179 8.53 -3.65 1.83
C LEU A 179 9.54 -2.53 1.54
N LEU A 180 9.13 -1.52 0.79
CA LEU A 180 9.99 -0.40 0.42
C LEU A 180 10.12 0.59 1.57
N GLN A 181 11.36 0.89 1.94
CA GLN A 181 11.68 1.95 2.89
C GLN A 181 12.10 3.26 2.18
N SER A 182 12.24 3.22 0.85
CA SER A 182 12.67 4.38 0.06
C SER A 182 11.51 5.37 -0.11
N LYS A 183 11.84 6.66 0.03
CA LYS A 183 10.96 7.80 -0.22
C LYS A 183 11.54 8.61 -1.38
N TRP A 184 11.56 7.99 -2.56
CA TRP A 184 12.14 8.59 -3.75
C TRP A 184 11.08 9.35 -4.56
N ALA A 185 11.53 10.36 -5.30
CA ALA A 185 10.74 11.18 -6.19
C ALA A 185 11.32 11.16 -7.61
N GLN A 186 11.01 12.14 -8.44
CA GLN A 186 11.41 12.17 -9.85
C GLN A 186 12.38 13.31 -10.20
N GLY A 187 12.47 14.32 -9.35
CA GLY A 187 13.21 15.57 -9.62
C GLY A 187 14.36 15.82 -8.68
N ASP A 188 14.44 17.03 -8.21
CA ASP A 188 15.43 17.51 -7.26
C ASP A 188 15.07 17.18 -5.80
N VAL A 189 16.05 17.38 -4.91
CA VAL A 189 15.87 17.34 -3.46
C VAL A 189 16.42 18.64 -2.89
N CYS A 190 15.55 19.44 -2.25
CA CYS A 190 15.92 20.75 -1.70
C CYS A 190 16.57 21.70 -2.72
N GLY A 191 16.08 21.73 -3.94
CA GLY A 191 16.60 22.57 -5.02
C GLY A 191 17.91 22.10 -5.63
N GLN A 192 18.33 20.86 -5.36
CA GLN A 192 19.54 20.27 -5.93
C GLN A 192 19.18 19.00 -6.70
N ASN A 193 19.64 18.89 -7.96
CA ASN A 193 19.39 17.71 -8.78
C ASN A 193 19.75 16.43 -8.03
N CYS A 194 18.84 15.44 -8.06
CA CYS A 194 18.99 14.16 -7.39
C CYS A 194 18.51 13.02 -8.30
N PHE A 195 17.22 12.75 -8.35
CA PHE A 195 16.65 11.71 -9.21
C PHE A 195 16.80 12.05 -10.69
N ASN A 196 16.82 13.35 -10.99
CA ASN A 196 17.03 13.95 -12.31
C ASN A 196 18.49 14.37 -12.56
N TYR A 197 19.47 13.89 -11.79
CA TYR A 197 20.85 14.37 -11.83
C TYR A 197 21.48 14.26 -13.24
N TYR A 198 21.19 13.20 -13.97
CA TYR A 198 21.75 12.92 -15.29
C TYR A 198 20.72 12.95 -16.43
N THR A 199 19.46 13.21 -16.12
CA THR A 199 18.43 13.29 -17.18
C THR A 199 18.66 14.49 -18.09
N PRO A 200 18.27 14.42 -19.37
CA PRO A 200 18.35 15.56 -20.28
C PRO A 200 17.71 16.80 -19.66
N ASN A 201 18.41 17.94 -19.74
CA ASN A 201 17.98 19.22 -19.18
C ASN A 201 17.55 19.18 -17.71
N HIS A 202 17.93 18.14 -16.96
CA HIS A 202 17.48 17.84 -15.61
C HIS A 202 15.94 17.74 -15.48
N TYR A 203 15.26 17.32 -16.53
CA TYR A 203 13.83 17.01 -16.47
C TYR A 203 13.56 15.81 -15.55
N TYR A 204 12.34 15.69 -15.06
CA TYR A 204 11.95 14.55 -14.20
C TYR A 204 12.35 13.22 -14.82
N CYS A 205 12.85 12.28 -14.01
CA CYS A 205 13.24 10.96 -14.52
C CYS A 205 12.04 10.10 -14.98
N GLY A 206 10.83 10.45 -14.56
CA GLY A 206 9.59 9.78 -14.90
C GLY A 206 9.18 8.69 -13.90
N CYS A 207 7.87 8.46 -13.79
CA CYS A 207 7.30 7.55 -12.78
C CYS A 207 7.75 6.10 -12.95
N VAL A 208 7.84 5.61 -14.19
CA VAL A 208 8.30 4.23 -14.47
C VAL A 208 9.74 4.05 -14.02
N ALA A 209 10.62 5.03 -14.32
CA ALA A 209 12.01 5.01 -13.89
C ALA A 209 12.13 5.02 -12.36
N THR A 210 11.33 5.83 -11.68
CA THR A 210 11.31 5.91 -10.21
C THR A 210 10.84 4.59 -9.59
N ALA A 211 9.75 4.00 -10.09
CA ALA A 211 9.25 2.73 -9.62
C ALA A 211 10.28 1.60 -9.79
N MET A 212 10.90 1.50 -10.97
CA MET A 212 11.98 0.54 -11.22
C MET A 212 13.17 0.78 -10.31
N ALA A 213 13.62 2.03 -10.16
CA ALA A 213 14.79 2.36 -9.36
C ALA A 213 14.57 2.04 -7.87
N GLN A 214 13.40 2.31 -7.31
CA GLN A 214 13.05 1.96 -5.93
C GLN A 214 13.00 0.44 -5.72
N LEU A 215 12.39 -0.32 -6.65
CA LEU A 215 12.39 -1.77 -6.62
C LEU A 215 13.83 -2.33 -6.68
N MET A 216 14.66 -1.84 -7.61
CA MET A 216 16.07 -2.23 -7.72
C MET A 216 16.87 -1.86 -6.46
N ARG A 217 16.60 -0.70 -5.85
CA ARG A 217 17.22 -0.27 -4.59
C ARG A 217 16.84 -1.18 -3.43
N TYR A 218 15.59 -1.63 -3.35
CA TYR A 218 15.12 -2.59 -2.35
C TYR A 218 15.85 -3.92 -2.48
N GLN A 219 15.96 -4.47 -3.69
CA GLN A 219 16.62 -5.75 -3.95
C GLN A 219 18.15 -5.63 -4.04
N GLN A 220 18.72 -4.41 -4.07
CA GLN A 220 20.13 -4.13 -4.33
C GLN A 220 20.67 -4.94 -5.53
N HIS A 221 19.92 -4.87 -6.62
CA HIS A 221 20.22 -5.58 -7.86
C HIS A 221 20.11 -4.63 -9.08
N PRO A 222 21.05 -4.76 -10.06
CA PRO A 222 22.12 -5.74 -10.25
C PRO A 222 23.34 -5.53 -9.34
N ARG A 223 24.01 -6.61 -9.00
CA ARG A 223 25.27 -6.58 -8.23
C ARG A 223 26.52 -6.62 -9.10
N THR A 224 26.36 -6.53 -10.40
CA THR A 224 27.45 -6.54 -11.40
C THR A 224 27.25 -5.36 -12.36
N ALA A 225 28.28 -5.07 -13.14
CA ALA A 225 28.21 -4.07 -14.19
C ALA A 225 27.08 -4.36 -15.18
N ILE A 226 26.30 -3.34 -15.54
CA ILE A 226 25.22 -3.46 -16.52
C ILE A 226 25.72 -3.38 -17.96
N GLY A 227 26.87 -2.74 -18.18
CA GLY A 227 27.38 -2.43 -19.51
C GLY A 227 26.88 -1.09 -20.05
N VAL A 228 27.41 -0.71 -21.22
CA VAL A 228 26.99 0.49 -21.95
C VAL A 228 26.05 0.05 -23.08
N HIS A 229 24.77 0.43 -22.95
CA HIS A 229 23.72 0.14 -23.93
C HIS A 229 23.21 1.43 -24.55
N ARG A 230 22.92 1.39 -25.85
CA ARG A 230 22.44 2.52 -26.61
C ARG A 230 20.92 2.53 -26.65
N PHE A 231 20.31 3.68 -26.36
CA PHE A 231 18.87 3.92 -26.46
C PHE A 231 18.57 5.16 -27.29
N THR A 232 17.41 5.18 -27.90
CA THR A 232 16.84 6.39 -28.51
C THR A 232 15.65 6.79 -27.66
N VAL A 233 15.76 7.93 -26.98
CA VAL A 233 14.69 8.55 -26.20
C VAL A 233 14.18 9.78 -26.91
N LYS A 234 13.11 10.40 -26.43
CA LYS A 234 12.69 11.71 -26.86
C LYS A 234 13.04 12.75 -25.79
N VAL A 235 13.39 13.94 -26.22
CA VAL A 235 13.56 15.11 -25.35
C VAL A 235 12.79 16.25 -26.03
N GLU A 236 11.71 16.71 -25.40
CA GLU A 236 10.78 17.68 -25.98
C GLU A 236 10.23 17.23 -27.35
N GLY A 237 9.99 15.90 -27.49
CA GLY A 237 9.53 15.27 -28.72
C GLY A 237 10.62 14.91 -29.73
N ASP A 238 11.83 15.48 -29.61
CA ASP A 238 12.96 15.23 -30.53
C ASP A 238 13.74 13.97 -30.12
N PRO A 239 14.06 13.06 -31.06
CA PRO A 239 14.81 11.87 -30.78
C PRO A 239 16.28 12.17 -30.44
N GLN A 240 16.74 11.64 -29.30
CA GLN A 240 18.13 11.72 -28.87
C GLN A 240 18.71 10.33 -28.56
N THR A 241 19.96 10.12 -28.93
CA THR A 241 20.69 8.89 -28.60
C THR A 241 21.42 9.07 -27.28
N LEU A 242 21.07 8.20 -26.32
CA LEU A 242 21.67 8.17 -24.97
C LEU A 242 22.23 6.78 -24.68
N PHE A 243 23.09 6.70 -23.66
CA PHE A 243 23.77 5.47 -23.28
C PHE A 243 23.65 5.25 -21.76
N THR A 244 23.50 3.98 -21.35
CA THR A 244 23.52 3.64 -19.92
C THR A 244 24.86 4.01 -19.30
N ARG A 245 24.79 4.52 -18.08
CA ARG A 245 25.94 5.01 -17.32
C ARG A 245 26.50 3.99 -16.33
N GLY A 246 25.63 3.20 -15.70
CA GLY A 246 26.00 2.44 -14.51
C GLY A 246 26.51 3.36 -13.39
N GLY A 247 27.07 2.75 -12.37
CA GLY A 247 27.56 3.48 -11.19
C GLY A 247 28.85 4.33 -11.42
N ASN A 248 29.57 4.08 -12.49
CA ASN A 248 30.85 4.76 -12.78
C ASN A 248 30.86 5.59 -14.07
N GLY A 249 29.72 5.76 -14.73
CA GLY A 249 29.58 6.45 -16.01
C GLY A 249 29.97 5.64 -17.23
N LEU A 250 30.45 4.41 -17.07
CA LEU A 250 30.92 3.49 -18.12
C LEU A 250 30.21 2.11 -18.04
N GLY A 251 28.98 2.09 -17.58
CA GLY A 251 28.20 0.87 -17.42
C GLY A 251 28.59 -0.01 -16.22
N GLY A 252 29.36 0.53 -15.28
CA GLY A 252 29.85 -0.20 -14.10
C GLY A 252 28.74 -0.53 -13.09
N GLN A 253 29.15 -1.28 -12.06
CA GLN A 253 28.27 -1.66 -10.95
C GLN A 253 27.76 -0.45 -10.18
N TYR A 254 26.51 -0.49 -9.72
CA TYR A 254 25.95 0.54 -8.83
C TYR A 254 26.48 0.40 -7.41
N ASN A 255 26.70 1.53 -6.74
CA ASN A 255 27.03 1.58 -5.33
C ASN A 255 25.75 1.77 -4.50
N TRP A 256 25.16 0.68 -4.07
CA TRP A 256 23.89 0.67 -3.33
C TRP A 256 23.98 1.36 -1.96
N SER A 257 25.18 1.38 -1.33
CA SER A 257 25.38 2.04 -0.04
C SER A 257 25.33 3.56 -0.13
N ASP A 258 25.64 4.13 -1.32
CA ASP A 258 25.59 5.57 -1.57
C ASP A 258 24.20 6.07 -1.99
N MET A 259 23.18 5.22 -1.94
CA MET A 259 21.80 5.57 -2.28
C MET A 259 20.94 5.61 -1.01
N PRO A 260 20.85 6.75 -0.29
CA PRO A 260 20.00 6.87 0.89
C PRO A 260 18.54 6.57 0.56
N LEU A 261 17.83 5.91 1.51
CA LEU A 261 16.43 5.56 1.36
C LEU A 261 15.53 6.81 1.38
N VAL A 262 15.89 7.81 2.17
CA VAL A 262 15.14 9.07 2.30
C VAL A 262 16.13 10.24 2.05
N PRO A 263 16.38 10.61 0.77
CA PRO A 263 17.22 11.75 0.44
C PRO A 263 16.62 13.04 1.01
N ASN A 264 17.48 13.93 1.50
CA ASN A 264 17.10 15.21 2.11
C ASN A 264 18.12 16.30 1.79
N CYS A 265 18.01 17.48 2.41
CA CYS A 265 18.89 18.62 2.16
C CYS A 265 20.36 18.35 2.51
N GLN A 266 20.67 17.31 3.28
CA GLN A 266 22.03 16.93 3.67
C GLN A 266 22.60 15.81 2.78
N THR A 267 21.81 15.30 1.81
CA THR A 267 22.25 14.29 0.85
C THR A 267 23.43 14.84 0.05
N THR A 268 24.57 14.16 0.13
CA THR A 268 25.81 14.59 -0.53
C THR A 268 25.71 14.52 -2.04
N ASP A 269 26.58 15.23 -2.74
CA ASP A 269 26.60 15.21 -4.20
C ASP A 269 26.88 13.79 -4.74
N ALA A 270 27.81 13.05 -4.12
CA ALA A 270 28.09 11.66 -4.49
C ALA A 270 26.85 10.75 -4.34
N GLN A 271 26.06 10.93 -3.29
CA GLN A 271 24.82 10.21 -3.08
C GLN A 271 23.74 10.57 -4.11
N ARG A 272 23.61 11.86 -4.44
CA ARG A 272 22.71 12.33 -5.51
C ARG A 272 23.10 11.76 -6.87
N GLN A 273 24.42 11.72 -7.16
CA GLN A 273 24.96 11.11 -8.38
C GLN A 273 24.64 9.61 -8.44
N ALA A 274 24.79 8.88 -7.34
CA ALA A 274 24.49 7.44 -7.28
C ALA A 274 23.00 7.17 -7.56
N ILE A 275 22.09 7.91 -6.91
CA ILE A 275 20.65 7.81 -7.15
C ILE A 275 20.31 8.20 -8.59
N GLY A 276 20.81 9.35 -9.04
CA GLY A 276 20.54 9.88 -10.37
C GLY A 276 21.03 8.97 -11.51
N ALA A 277 22.14 8.24 -11.30
CA ALA A 277 22.63 7.28 -12.29
C ALA A 277 21.64 6.11 -12.47
N LEU A 278 21.10 5.58 -11.37
CA LEU A 278 20.11 4.51 -11.43
C LEU A 278 18.79 4.97 -12.06
N CYS A 279 18.28 6.14 -11.64
CA CYS A 279 17.05 6.71 -12.19
C CYS A 279 17.19 7.05 -13.69
N TYR A 280 18.33 7.60 -14.09
CA TYR A 280 18.62 7.89 -15.49
C TYR A 280 18.66 6.60 -16.34
N ASP A 281 19.42 5.59 -15.89
CA ASP A 281 19.53 4.33 -16.62
C ASP A 281 18.18 3.62 -16.74
N ALA A 282 17.37 3.62 -15.66
CA ALA A 282 16.01 3.10 -15.70
C ALA A 282 15.13 3.87 -16.70
N GLY A 283 15.22 5.19 -16.72
CA GLY A 283 14.44 6.05 -17.62
C GLY A 283 14.77 5.82 -19.09
N ILE A 284 16.05 5.81 -19.46
CA ILE A 284 16.42 5.58 -20.87
C ILE A 284 16.12 4.14 -21.32
N ALA A 285 16.21 3.16 -20.42
CA ALA A 285 15.92 1.76 -20.72
C ALA A 285 14.43 1.51 -21.03
N VAL A 286 13.54 2.37 -20.56
CA VAL A 286 12.09 2.32 -20.90
C VAL A 286 11.70 3.38 -21.92
N ASN A 287 12.67 4.04 -22.56
CA ASN A 287 12.49 5.05 -23.60
C ASN A 287 11.60 6.22 -23.14
N VAL A 288 11.91 6.79 -21.96
CA VAL A 288 11.18 7.96 -21.43
C VAL A 288 11.21 9.10 -22.45
N ASP A 289 10.08 9.76 -22.63
CA ASP A 289 9.95 11.05 -23.30
C ASP A 289 10.13 12.15 -22.24
N TYR A 290 11.29 12.80 -22.27
CA TYR A 290 11.67 13.83 -21.31
C TYR A 290 11.11 15.19 -21.70
N ALA A 291 10.36 15.83 -20.82
CA ALA A 291 9.79 17.15 -21.05
C ALA A 291 9.81 18.00 -19.76
N PRO A 292 9.72 19.36 -19.89
CA PRO A 292 9.82 20.28 -18.76
C PRO A 292 8.84 20.02 -17.60
N ASP A 293 7.57 19.77 -17.97
CA ASP A 293 6.47 19.66 -17.00
C ASP A 293 6.22 18.24 -16.52
N SER A 294 6.52 17.24 -17.37
CA SER A 294 6.38 15.82 -17.00
C SER A 294 7.14 14.93 -17.98
N SER A 295 7.76 13.88 -17.46
CA SER A 295 8.42 12.86 -18.30
C SER A 295 7.58 11.58 -18.26
N SER A 296 7.28 11.03 -19.46
CA SER A 296 6.42 9.85 -19.59
C SER A 296 7.18 8.65 -20.12
N GLY A 297 6.88 7.48 -19.58
CA GLY A 297 7.47 6.20 -20.00
C GLY A 297 6.41 5.10 -20.08
N ASP A 298 6.69 4.08 -20.86
CA ASP A 298 5.80 2.92 -21.00
C ASP A 298 6.16 1.88 -19.93
N ALA A 299 5.24 1.64 -18.98
CA ALA A 299 5.42 0.68 -17.89
C ALA A 299 5.62 -0.76 -18.40
N LEU A 300 5.09 -1.12 -19.57
CA LEU A 300 5.29 -2.45 -20.16
C LEU A 300 6.75 -2.71 -20.56
N LYS A 301 7.54 -1.66 -20.84
CA LYS A 301 8.97 -1.79 -21.13
C LYS A 301 9.82 -2.08 -19.88
N ALA A 302 9.28 -1.90 -18.69
CA ALA A 302 10.00 -2.17 -17.45
C ALA A 302 10.47 -3.62 -17.37
N LYS A 303 9.64 -4.59 -17.78
CA LYS A 303 10.01 -6.01 -17.85
C LYS A 303 11.25 -6.23 -18.70
N ASP A 304 11.25 -5.74 -19.94
CA ASP A 304 12.35 -5.96 -20.90
C ASP A 304 13.63 -5.25 -20.42
N ALA A 305 13.51 -4.06 -19.83
CA ALA A 305 14.62 -3.35 -19.22
C ALA A 305 15.21 -4.12 -18.03
N LEU A 306 14.37 -4.63 -17.11
CA LEU A 306 14.81 -5.41 -15.96
C LEU A 306 15.59 -6.66 -16.40
N ILE A 307 15.08 -7.41 -17.37
CA ILE A 307 15.75 -8.64 -17.85
C ILE A 307 16.97 -8.29 -18.71
N GLY A 308 16.82 -7.44 -19.72
CA GLY A 308 17.84 -7.23 -20.74
C GLY A 308 19.01 -6.35 -20.29
N ILE A 309 18.75 -5.38 -19.41
CA ILE A 309 19.74 -4.40 -18.96
C ILE A 309 20.14 -4.66 -17.50
N PHE A 310 19.14 -4.78 -16.60
CA PHE A 310 19.39 -4.88 -15.17
C PHE A 310 19.55 -6.32 -14.65
N ARG A 311 19.72 -7.30 -15.57
CA ARG A 311 20.12 -8.68 -15.27
C ARG A 311 19.20 -9.47 -14.36
N TYR A 312 17.93 -9.14 -14.33
CA TYR A 312 16.91 -9.98 -13.70
C TYR A 312 16.71 -11.26 -14.50
N SER A 313 16.48 -12.37 -13.81
CA SER A 313 16.27 -13.67 -14.47
C SER A 313 14.85 -13.82 -15.00
N ASN A 314 13.90 -13.10 -14.43
CA ASN A 314 12.49 -13.18 -14.80
C ASN A 314 11.75 -11.88 -14.45
N ALA A 315 10.79 -11.54 -15.27
CA ALA A 315 9.70 -10.61 -15.00
C ALA A 315 8.58 -10.91 -16.03
N VAL A 316 7.34 -10.63 -15.68
CA VAL A 316 6.18 -10.86 -16.53
C VAL A 316 5.32 -9.61 -16.59
N ASN A 317 4.79 -9.26 -17.76
CA ASN A 317 3.84 -8.17 -17.94
C ASN A 317 2.40 -8.70 -17.92
N GLY A 318 1.66 -8.44 -16.83
CA GLY A 318 0.20 -8.51 -16.84
C GLY A 318 -0.39 -7.26 -17.49
N TYR A 319 -1.34 -7.46 -18.40
CA TYR A 319 -1.92 -6.36 -19.16
C TYR A 319 -3.32 -6.68 -19.66
N ASN A 320 -4.20 -5.71 -19.75
CA ASN A 320 -5.53 -5.86 -20.33
C ASN A 320 -5.89 -4.67 -21.24
N LYS A 321 -5.11 -4.45 -22.32
CA LYS A 321 -5.41 -3.51 -23.39
C LYS A 321 -5.96 -2.16 -22.91
N GLU A 322 -5.23 -1.51 -21.98
CA GLU A 322 -5.59 -0.22 -21.38
C GLU A 322 -6.83 -0.24 -20.48
N SER A 323 -7.42 -1.42 -20.25
CA SER A 323 -8.52 -1.62 -19.32
C SER A 323 -8.02 -2.21 -18.00
N ASN A 324 -8.84 -2.13 -16.96
CA ASN A 324 -8.54 -2.77 -15.68
C ASN A 324 -8.28 -4.28 -15.86
N ILE A 325 -7.20 -4.79 -15.28
CA ILE A 325 -6.88 -6.24 -15.27
C ILE A 325 -8.02 -7.04 -14.62
N GLY A 326 -8.67 -6.44 -13.62
CA GLY A 326 -9.79 -7.09 -12.95
C GLY A 326 -9.36 -8.19 -11.96
N PRO A 327 -10.15 -9.27 -11.77
CA PRO A 327 -9.92 -10.26 -10.72
C PRO A 327 -8.56 -10.96 -10.75
N GLY A 328 -7.94 -11.06 -11.93
CA GLY A 328 -6.61 -11.67 -12.08
C GLY A 328 -5.47 -10.89 -11.43
N LEU A 329 -5.69 -9.62 -11.11
CA LEU A 329 -4.69 -8.75 -10.50
C LEU A 329 -4.20 -9.29 -9.14
N LEU A 330 -5.08 -9.83 -8.32
CA LEU A 330 -4.73 -10.38 -7.01
C LEU A 330 -3.74 -11.55 -7.12
N GLY A 331 -3.90 -12.41 -8.12
CA GLY A 331 -2.97 -13.50 -8.39
C GLY A 331 -1.61 -13.02 -8.93
N MET A 332 -1.52 -11.79 -9.45
CA MET A 332 -0.25 -11.18 -9.85
C MET A 332 0.43 -10.50 -8.67
N ILE A 333 -0.32 -9.80 -7.81
CA ILE A 333 0.23 -8.99 -6.71
C ILE A 333 0.51 -9.84 -5.47
N ASN A 334 -0.51 -10.47 -4.89
CA ASN A 334 -0.43 -10.99 -3.53
C ASN A 334 0.60 -12.12 -3.36
N PRO A 335 0.72 -13.12 -4.26
CA PRO A 335 1.77 -14.13 -4.14
C PRO A 335 3.19 -13.54 -4.19
N ASN A 336 3.38 -12.48 -4.96
CA ASN A 336 4.66 -11.76 -5.00
C ASN A 336 4.95 -11.07 -3.67
N LEU A 337 3.97 -10.37 -3.09
CA LEU A 337 4.12 -9.72 -1.79
C LEU A 337 4.35 -10.74 -0.67
N ASP A 338 3.67 -11.88 -0.68
CA ASP A 338 3.89 -12.99 0.24
C ASP A 338 5.33 -13.52 0.16
N TYR A 339 5.93 -13.49 -1.03
CA TYR A 339 7.34 -13.83 -1.27
C TYR A 339 8.31 -12.67 -0.98
N ALA A 340 7.83 -11.57 -0.38
CA ALA A 340 8.58 -10.33 -0.16
C ALA A 340 9.17 -9.73 -1.46
N ASN A 341 8.42 -9.81 -2.55
CA ASN A 341 8.80 -9.37 -3.88
C ASN A 341 7.83 -8.29 -4.37
N PRO A 342 8.13 -6.99 -4.23
CA PRO A 342 7.25 -5.92 -4.66
C PRO A 342 7.03 -5.96 -6.17
N VAL A 343 5.88 -5.44 -6.63
CA VAL A 343 5.50 -5.40 -8.03
C VAL A 343 5.32 -3.97 -8.51
N ILE A 344 5.50 -3.72 -9.82
CA ILE A 344 5.22 -2.41 -10.43
C ILE A 344 3.83 -2.48 -11.04
N ILE A 345 2.97 -1.52 -10.69
CA ILE A 345 1.64 -1.41 -11.30
C ILE A 345 1.49 -0.07 -12.02
N GLY A 346 0.74 -0.09 -13.11
CA GLY A 346 0.28 1.11 -13.81
C GLY A 346 -1.17 1.41 -13.45
N VAL A 347 -1.38 2.52 -12.75
CA VAL A 347 -2.72 3.04 -12.39
C VAL A 347 -3.15 4.10 -13.40
N TRP A 348 -4.43 4.13 -13.76
CA TRP A 348 -4.93 4.98 -14.85
C TRP A 348 -6.18 5.75 -14.46
N ARG A 349 -6.27 6.96 -15.00
CA ARG A 349 -7.46 7.81 -15.02
C ARG A 349 -7.60 8.42 -16.40
N GLU A 350 -8.76 8.31 -17.03
CA GLU A 350 -8.98 8.82 -18.39
C GLU A 350 -7.82 8.48 -19.34
N GLU A 351 -7.09 9.50 -19.84
CA GLU A 351 -5.93 9.32 -20.73
C GLU A 351 -4.57 9.38 -20.00
N ASN A 352 -4.56 9.52 -18.66
CA ASN A 352 -3.34 9.68 -17.88
C ASN A 352 -3.07 8.49 -16.97
N GLY A 353 -1.85 7.96 -17.05
CA GLY A 353 -1.36 6.88 -16.22
C GLY A 353 -0.26 7.31 -15.26
N HIS A 354 -0.05 6.51 -14.21
CA HIS A 354 1.06 6.64 -13.28
C HIS A 354 1.60 5.25 -12.90
N ALA A 355 2.92 5.10 -12.91
CA ALA A 355 3.57 3.87 -12.49
C ALA A 355 4.00 3.99 -11.02
N VAL A 356 3.64 3.00 -10.21
CA VAL A 356 3.88 2.96 -8.76
C VAL A 356 4.38 1.58 -8.35
N VAL A 357 4.95 1.47 -7.15
CA VAL A 357 5.29 0.17 -6.58
C VAL A 357 4.21 -0.25 -5.60
N CYS A 358 3.63 -1.44 -5.81
CA CYS A 358 2.79 -2.10 -4.83
C CYS A 358 3.67 -3.01 -3.97
N ASP A 359 3.72 -2.75 -2.66
CA ASP A 359 4.74 -3.32 -1.77
C ASP A 359 4.20 -3.82 -0.42
N GLY A 360 2.89 -3.89 -0.25
CA GLY A 360 2.26 -4.45 0.93
C GLY A 360 0.77 -4.69 0.73
N TYR A 361 0.16 -5.53 1.56
CA TYR A 361 -1.29 -5.71 1.59
C TYR A 361 -1.81 -6.13 2.96
N GLY A 362 -3.10 -5.94 3.15
CA GLY A 362 -3.80 -6.34 4.36
C GLY A 362 -5.26 -5.94 4.33
N TYR A 363 -5.93 -5.98 5.46
CA TYR A 363 -7.36 -5.81 5.55
C TYR A 363 -7.77 -4.73 6.55
N SER A 364 -8.83 -4.02 6.22
CA SER A 364 -9.61 -3.26 7.19
C SER A 364 -11.05 -3.78 7.14
N THR A 365 -11.54 -4.28 8.27
CA THR A 365 -12.76 -5.10 8.33
C THR A 365 -12.61 -6.29 7.35
N ALA A 366 -13.46 -6.46 6.35
CA ALA A 366 -13.33 -7.51 5.34
C ALA A 366 -12.79 -6.99 3.98
N THR A 367 -12.38 -5.73 3.90
CA THR A 367 -11.91 -5.10 2.66
C THR A 367 -10.40 -5.23 2.52
N LEU A 368 -9.96 -5.72 1.38
CA LEU A 368 -8.54 -5.83 1.02
C LEU A 368 -7.99 -4.49 0.55
N TYR A 369 -6.86 -4.11 1.12
CA TYR A 369 -6.07 -2.93 0.75
C TYR A 369 -4.66 -3.32 0.34
N HIS A 370 -4.10 -2.57 -0.61
CA HIS A 370 -2.70 -2.68 -1.00
C HIS A 370 -1.96 -1.38 -0.67
N HIS A 371 -0.76 -1.50 -0.12
CA HIS A 371 0.11 -0.35 0.07
C HIS A 371 0.81 0.01 -1.23
N LEU A 372 0.76 1.28 -1.61
CA LEU A 372 1.41 1.82 -2.79
C LEU A 372 2.47 2.85 -2.40
N ASN A 373 3.67 2.69 -2.93
CA ASN A 373 4.69 3.73 -2.95
C ASN A 373 4.52 4.53 -4.25
N MET A 374 4.09 5.76 -4.13
CA MET A 374 3.70 6.61 -5.27
C MET A 374 4.88 7.19 -6.04
N GLY A 375 6.10 7.10 -5.51
CA GLY A 375 7.28 7.71 -6.14
C GLY A 375 7.26 9.25 -6.10
N TRP A 376 6.65 9.83 -5.07
CA TRP A 376 6.51 11.27 -4.84
C TRP A 376 7.17 11.73 -3.54
N GLY A 377 8.30 11.13 -3.18
CA GLY A 377 9.03 11.47 -1.97
C GLY A 377 8.33 11.06 -0.67
N GLY A 378 7.44 10.07 -0.74
CA GLY A 378 6.61 9.59 0.36
C GLY A 378 5.23 10.26 0.45
N ALA A 379 4.95 11.27 -0.40
CA ALA A 379 3.60 11.83 -0.48
C ALA A 379 2.63 10.80 -1.07
N ASP A 380 1.46 10.69 -0.44
CA ASP A 380 0.40 9.74 -0.80
C ASP A 380 0.81 8.26 -0.79
N ASP A 381 1.96 7.90 -0.18
CA ASP A 381 2.25 6.50 0.14
C ASP A 381 1.23 6.04 1.18
N ALA A 382 0.32 5.15 0.79
CA ALA A 382 -0.82 4.76 1.62
C ALA A 382 -1.43 3.42 1.18
N TRP A 383 -2.45 2.98 1.89
CA TRP A 383 -3.21 1.77 1.62
C TRP A 383 -4.44 2.11 0.77
N TYR A 384 -4.61 1.43 -0.36
CA TYR A 384 -5.67 1.68 -1.33
C TYR A 384 -6.45 0.41 -1.62
N ASN A 385 -7.77 0.52 -1.76
CA ASN A 385 -8.62 -0.56 -2.24
C ASN A 385 -8.59 -0.57 -3.77
N LEU A 386 -7.66 -1.36 -4.35
CA LEU A 386 -7.52 -1.46 -5.80
C LEU A 386 -8.80 -1.97 -6.47
N PRO A 387 -9.15 -1.48 -7.66
CA PRO A 387 -8.33 -0.63 -8.56
C PRO A 387 -8.41 0.86 -8.26
N ASN A 388 -9.14 1.30 -7.23
CA ASN A 388 -9.33 2.70 -6.91
C ASN A 388 -8.15 3.21 -6.09
N VAL A 389 -7.51 4.29 -6.57
CA VAL A 389 -6.39 4.95 -5.90
C VAL A 389 -6.72 6.43 -5.77
N ASP A 390 -7.13 6.84 -4.57
CA ASP A 390 -7.47 8.22 -4.22
C ASP A 390 -6.25 8.92 -3.62
N ALA A 391 -5.34 9.32 -4.50
CA ALA A 391 -4.11 10.05 -4.19
C ALA A 391 -4.25 11.52 -4.65
N GLN A 392 -3.15 12.16 -5.00
CA GLN A 392 -3.17 13.49 -5.65
C GLN A 392 -4.17 13.54 -6.81
N TYR A 393 -4.30 12.44 -7.53
CA TYR A 393 -5.28 12.23 -8.58
C TYR A 393 -6.07 10.97 -8.26
N GLN A 394 -7.31 10.91 -8.71
CA GLN A 394 -8.13 9.70 -8.61
C GLN A 394 -7.86 8.79 -9.79
N TYR A 395 -7.31 7.62 -9.52
CA TYR A 395 -7.16 6.57 -10.52
C TYR A 395 -8.22 5.50 -10.25
N THR A 396 -8.80 4.96 -11.31
CA THR A 396 -9.94 4.03 -11.23
C THR A 396 -9.67 2.69 -11.89
N SER A 397 -8.49 2.50 -12.46
CA SER A 397 -8.10 1.22 -13.06
C SER A 397 -6.62 0.92 -12.86
N VAL A 398 -6.31 -0.37 -12.81
CA VAL A 398 -4.95 -0.93 -12.87
C VAL A 398 -4.85 -1.71 -14.17
N ALA A 399 -4.21 -1.14 -15.17
CA ALA A 399 -4.12 -1.72 -16.52
C ALA A 399 -2.85 -2.55 -16.74
N VAL A 400 -1.80 -2.30 -15.98
CA VAL A 400 -0.49 -2.95 -16.09
C VAL A 400 -0.04 -3.47 -14.73
N CYS A 401 0.55 -4.67 -14.71
CA CYS A 401 1.24 -5.22 -13.54
C CYS A 401 2.51 -5.95 -14.00
N VAL A 402 3.69 -5.46 -13.59
CA VAL A 402 4.97 -6.16 -13.80
C VAL A 402 5.25 -6.96 -12.53
N TYR A 403 5.23 -8.27 -12.64
CA TYR A 403 5.26 -9.20 -11.51
C TYR A 403 6.20 -10.38 -11.76
N ASN A 404 6.36 -11.28 -10.80
CA ASN A 404 7.36 -12.36 -10.80
C ASN A 404 8.76 -11.83 -11.19
N ILE A 405 9.14 -10.67 -10.60
CA ILE A 405 10.41 -10.00 -10.85
C ILE A 405 11.51 -10.68 -10.03
N PHE A 406 12.12 -11.72 -10.58
CA PHE A 406 13.11 -12.52 -9.86
C PHE A 406 14.54 -12.16 -10.25
N VAL A 407 15.37 -11.88 -9.25
CA VAL A 407 16.83 -11.70 -9.41
C VAL A 407 17.48 -12.98 -9.95
N SER A 408 16.98 -14.15 -9.55
CA SER A 408 17.47 -15.46 -10.02
C SER A 408 16.33 -16.46 -10.15
N GLY A 409 16.42 -17.36 -11.13
CA GLY A 409 15.37 -18.36 -11.39
C GLY A 409 14.14 -17.76 -12.06
N LYS A 410 13.15 -18.60 -12.34
CA LYS A 410 11.87 -18.27 -12.99
C LYS A 410 10.80 -19.25 -12.54
N GLY A 411 9.54 -18.92 -12.75
CA GLY A 411 8.40 -19.79 -12.47
C GLY A 411 7.28 -19.04 -11.76
N GLU A 412 6.37 -19.82 -11.16
CA GLU A 412 5.20 -19.35 -10.46
C GLU A 412 5.43 -19.32 -8.94
N ILE A 413 4.44 -18.80 -8.21
CA ILE A 413 4.40 -18.75 -6.75
C ILE A 413 3.13 -19.44 -6.27
N ILE A 414 3.26 -20.30 -5.25
CA ILE A 414 2.14 -20.77 -4.44
C ILE A 414 2.29 -20.14 -3.07
N SER A 415 1.26 -19.40 -2.62
CA SER A 415 1.29 -18.73 -1.33
C SER A 415 -0.05 -18.79 -0.61
N GLY A 416 0.00 -18.59 0.69
CA GLY A 416 -1.16 -18.60 1.54
C GLY A 416 -0.83 -18.25 2.98
N ARG A 417 -1.78 -18.48 3.86
CA ARG A 417 -1.68 -18.20 5.27
C ARG A 417 -1.98 -19.45 6.10
N VAL A 418 -1.26 -19.60 7.18
CA VAL A 418 -1.51 -20.64 8.19
C VAL A 418 -2.10 -19.97 9.43
N THR A 419 -3.26 -20.46 9.86
CA THR A 419 -3.97 -19.95 11.04
C THR A 419 -4.47 -21.11 11.90
N ASP A 420 -4.81 -20.81 13.14
CA ASP A 420 -5.67 -21.68 13.95
C ASP A 420 -7.14 -21.54 13.52
N ALA A 421 -8.00 -22.31 14.13
CA ALA A 421 -9.44 -22.30 13.86
C ALA A 421 -10.13 -20.97 14.25
N ARG A 422 -9.54 -20.16 15.11
CA ARG A 422 -10.00 -18.81 15.49
C ARG A 422 -9.48 -17.71 14.54
N GLY A 423 -8.65 -18.10 13.53
CA GLY A 423 -8.06 -17.19 12.54
C GLY A 423 -6.78 -16.49 13.00
N ALA A 424 -6.24 -16.82 14.18
CA ALA A 424 -4.95 -16.30 14.63
C ALA A 424 -3.80 -16.90 13.81
N PRO A 425 -2.75 -16.11 13.46
CA PRO A 425 -1.66 -16.60 12.63
C PRO A 425 -0.77 -17.60 13.37
N ILE A 426 -0.35 -18.65 12.68
CA ILE A 426 0.62 -19.61 13.19
C ILE A 426 1.94 -19.44 12.42
N SER A 427 2.99 -19.07 13.14
CA SER A 427 4.34 -18.93 12.61
C SER A 427 5.14 -20.23 12.67
N ALA A 428 6.24 -20.30 11.87
CA ALA A 428 7.16 -21.42 11.85
C ALA A 428 6.51 -22.78 11.53
N VAL A 429 5.44 -22.78 10.74
CA VAL A 429 4.87 -23.99 10.13
C VAL A 429 5.68 -24.30 8.89
N THR A 430 6.19 -25.52 8.77
CA THR A 430 6.86 -25.99 7.55
C THR A 430 5.81 -26.29 6.50
N VAL A 431 5.91 -25.64 5.34
CA VAL A 431 5.03 -25.89 4.20
C VAL A 431 5.85 -26.47 3.06
N THR A 432 5.41 -27.62 2.56
CA THR A 432 6.09 -28.37 1.50
C THR A 432 5.16 -28.57 0.30
N ALA A 433 5.66 -28.32 -0.91
CA ALA A 433 5.00 -28.68 -2.15
C ALA A 433 5.76 -29.81 -2.84
N GLU A 434 5.17 -30.99 -2.85
CA GLU A 434 5.69 -32.18 -3.52
C GLU A 434 5.13 -32.25 -4.95
N GLY A 435 6.03 -32.40 -5.94
CA GLY A 435 5.66 -32.46 -7.35
C GLY A 435 6.84 -32.14 -8.28
N PRO A 436 6.57 -31.80 -9.55
CA PRO A 436 7.60 -31.60 -10.56
C PRO A 436 8.67 -30.57 -10.12
N GLY A 437 9.94 -30.98 -10.11
CA GLY A 437 11.09 -30.15 -9.72
C GLY A 437 11.25 -29.91 -8.22
N GLY A 438 10.36 -30.46 -7.40
CA GLY A 438 10.39 -30.34 -5.94
C GLY A 438 11.19 -31.41 -5.23
N PRO A 439 11.10 -31.50 -3.87
CA PRO A 439 10.19 -30.68 -3.04
C PRO A 439 10.59 -29.21 -2.94
N TYR A 440 9.58 -28.33 -2.86
CA TYR A 440 9.77 -26.92 -2.51
C TYR A 440 9.34 -26.74 -1.07
N ILE A 441 10.18 -26.12 -0.24
CA ILE A 441 9.96 -26.02 1.21
C ILE A 441 10.14 -24.58 1.66
N THR A 442 9.25 -24.13 2.54
CA THR A 442 9.32 -22.82 3.21
C THR A 442 8.75 -22.92 4.62
N THR A 443 8.77 -21.81 5.36
CA THR A 443 8.13 -21.70 6.67
C THR A 443 7.24 -20.47 6.73
N SER A 444 6.13 -20.54 7.47
CA SER A 444 5.28 -19.39 7.72
C SER A 444 5.95 -18.37 8.63
N ASN A 445 5.76 -17.08 8.34
CA ASN A 445 6.26 -15.95 9.14
C ASN A 445 5.36 -15.64 10.34
N ALA A 446 5.65 -14.55 11.09
CA ALA A 446 4.88 -14.13 12.26
C ALA A 446 3.39 -13.84 11.97
N ASN A 447 3.04 -13.48 10.71
CA ASN A 447 1.67 -13.25 10.28
C ASN A 447 1.02 -14.52 9.69
N GLY A 448 1.68 -15.69 9.83
CA GLY A 448 1.25 -16.95 9.25
C GLY A 448 1.47 -17.04 7.74
N ILE A 449 2.00 -16.03 7.06
CA ILE A 449 2.18 -15.99 5.61
C ILE A 449 3.35 -16.88 5.18
N TYR A 450 3.13 -17.64 4.11
CA TYR A 450 4.17 -18.43 3.45
C TYR A 450 4.12 -18.26 1.93
N ALA A 451 5.25 -18.46 1.26
CA ALA A 451 5.33 -18.49 -0.19
C ALA A 451 6.38 -19.47 -0.68
N LEU A 452 6.00 -20.31 -1.63
CA LEU A 452 6.84 -21.24 -2.38
C LEU A 452 6.99 -20.66 -3.78
N ALA A 453 8.17 -20.18 -4.13
CA ALA A 453 8.40 -19.44 -5.37
C ALA A 453 9.27 -20.21 -6.36
N LYS A 454 9.23 -19.76 -7.63
CA LYS A 454 10.00 -20.35 -8.75
C LYS A 454 9.58 -21.78 -9.07
N ILE A 455 8.32 -22.07 -8.82
CA ILE A 455 7.71 -23.37 -9.07
C ILE A 455 7.39 -23.47 -10.59
N PRO A 456 7.60 -24.61 -11.23
CA PRO A 456 7.23 -24.83 -12.62
C PRO A 456 5.79 -24.45 -12.93
N SER A 457 5.59 -23.82 -14.08
CA SER A 457 4.27 -23.50 -14.61
C SER A 457 3.52 -24.76 -15.04
N ALA A 458 2.16 -24.68 -15.07
CA ALA A 458 1.26 -25.75 -15.52
C ALA A 458 1.56 -27.12 -14.87
N SER A 459 1.82 -27.12 -13.58
CA SER A 459 2.21 -28.30 -12.81
C SER A 459 1.34 -28.45 -11.57
N THR A 460 1.15 -29.69 -11.11
CA THR A 460 0.31 -30.02 -9.94
C THR A 460 1.18 -30.49 -8.81
N TYR A 461 0.87 -30.05 -7.60
CA TYR A 461 1.59 -30.33 -6.36
C TYR A 461 0.64 -30.79 -5.27
N THR A 462 1.09 -31.71 -4.44
CA THR A 462 0.52 -31.93 -3.11
C THR A 462 1.22 -30.96 -2.15
N VAL A 463 0.44 -30.08 -1.53
CA VAL A 463 0.97 -29.08 -0.57
C VAL A 463 0.54 -29.51 0.82
N THR A 464 1.54 -29.68 1.70
CA THR A 464 1.35 -30.08 3.10
C THR A 464 1.88 -28.99 4.04
N ALA A 465 1.32 -28.93 5.23
CA ALA A 465 1.79 -28.06 6.32
C ALA A 465 2.08 -28.94 7.53
N GLU A 466 3.17 -28.69 8.24
CA GLU A 466 3.62 -29.46 9.38
C GLU A 466 4.08 -28.56 10.52
N LYS A 467 3.56 -28.81 11.71
CA LYS A 467 4.01 -28.22 12.97
C LYS A 467 3.57 -29.15 14.11
N GLU A 468 4.45 -29.34 15.11
CA GLU A 468 4.16 -30.11 16.31
C GLU A 468 2.91 -29.55 17.02
N GLY A 469 2.03 -30.43 17.46
CA GLY A 469 0.77 -30.09 18.14
C GLY A 469 -0.34 -29.57 17.20
N CYS A 470 -0.12 -29.56 15.89
CA CYS A 470 -1.10 -29.07 14.91
C CYS A 470 -1.37 -30.14 13.84
N LEU A 471 -2.62 -30.27 13.47
CA LEU A 471 -3.06 -31.12 12.36
C LEU A 471 -3.49 -30.25 11.18
N PHE A 472 -3.04 -30.58 9.99
CA PHE A 472 -3.39 -29.86 8.76
C PHE A 472 -3.90 -30.83 7.70
N THR A 473 -4.85 -30.39 6.89
CA THR A 473 -5.30 -31.11 5.72
C THR A 473 -4.44 -30.77 4.52
N GLU A 474 -3.91 -31.78 3.84
CA GLU A 474 -3.16 -31.59 2.59
C GLU A 474 -4.05 -31.03 1.48
N GLN A 475 -3.43 -30.30 0.55
CA GLN A 475 -4.12 -29.68 -0.58
C GLN A 475 -3.46 -30.04 -1.91
N THR A 476 -4.26 -30.32 -2.92
CA THR A 476 -3.78 -30.45 -4.29
C THR A 476 -3.90 -29.12 -5.01
N VAL A 477 -2.76 -28.55 -5.45
CA VAL A 477 -2.65 -27.22 -6.05
C VAL A 477 -2.03 -27.33 -7.44
N SER A 478 -2.70 -26.76 -8.45
CA SER A 478 -2.15 -26.68 -9.80
C SER A 478 -1.79 -25.26 -10.17
N THR A 479 -0.54 -25.01 -10.53
CA THR A 479 -0.11 -23.73 -11.10
C THR A 479 -0.65 -23.54 -12.51
N GLY A 480 -0.87 -22.28 -12.89
CA GLY A 480 -1.09 -21.92 -14.29
C GLY A 480 0.21 -21.61 -15.01
N THR A 481 0.13 -20.78 -16.04
CA THR A 481 1.30 -20.24 -16.75
C THR A 481 1.18 -18.72 -16.83
N SER A 482 2.08 -18.02 -16.17
CA SER A 482 2.22 -16.57 -16.32
C SER A 482 2.75 -16.23 -17.71
N ARG A 483 2.09 -15.32 -18.41
CA ARG A 483 2.42 -14.89 -19.77
C ARG A 483 2.29 -13.39 -19.90
N ASP A 484 3.13 -12.83 -20.75
CA ASP A 484 3.00 -11.43 -21.11
C ASP A 484 1.65 -11.15 -21.79
N GLU A 485 1.16 -9.95 -21.56
CA GLU A 485 -0.11 -9.43 -22.11
C GLU A 485 -1.36 -10.23 -21.67
N ALA A 486 -1.24 -11.01 -20.60
CA ALA A 486 -2.37 -11.71 -20.02
C ALA A 486 -2.96 -10.93 -18.84
N SER A 487 -4.27 -11.06 -18.64
CA SER A 487 -4.97 -10.53 -17.46
C SER A 487 -5.05 -11.53 -16.29
N THR A 488 -4.37 -12.67 -16.39
CA THR A 488 -4.28 -13.70 -15.34
C THR A 488 -2.84 -14.17 -15.17
N SER A 489 -2.50 -14.64 -13.97
CA SER A 489 -1.19 -15.23 -13.68
C SER A 489 -1.27 -16.75 -13.53
N GLY A 490 -0.11 -17.39 -13.55
CA GLY A 490 0.06 -18.80 -13.18
C GLY A 490 0.19 -19.03 -11.69
N ASN A 491 0.41 -17.97 -10.93
CA ASN A 491 0.54 -18.03 -9.47
C ASN A 491 -0.75 -18.53 -8.79
N LYS A 492 -0.61 -19.07 -7.59
CA LYS A 492 -1.73 -19.46 -6.72
C LYS A 492 -1.61 -18.71 -5.39
N TRP A 493 -2.64 -17.97 -5.08
CA TRP A 493 -2.80 -17.21 -3.84
C TRP A 493 -3.93 -17.80 -3.02
N ALA A 494 -3.87 -17.58 -1.68
CA ALA A 494 -4.84 -18.05 -0.71
C ALA A 494 -4.96 -19.60 -0.66
N VAL A 495 -3.81 -20.27 -0.76
CA VAL A 495 -3.70 -21.69 -0.42
C VAL A 495 -3.49 -21.75 1.10
N ASP A 496 -4.59 -21.58 1.83
CA ASP A 496 -4.54 -21.37 3.27
C ASP A 496 -4.66 -22.69 4.03
N PHE A 497 -3.95 -22.81 5.14
CA PHE A 497 -4.02 -23.92 6.07
C PHE A 497 -4.63 -23.46 7.39
N ILE A 498 -5.62 -24.22 7.87
CA ILE A 498 -6.21 -24.02 9.20
C ILE A 498 -5.76 -25.22 10.04
N ALA A 499 -5.10 -24.91 11.16
CA ALA A 499 -4.70 -25.93 12.10
C ALA A 499 -5.90 -26.38 12.95
N ALA A 500 -6.12 -27.67 13.02
CA ALA A 500 -6.86 -28.27 14.11
C ALA A 500 -5.88 -28.59 15.25
N LEU A 501 -6.33 -28.53 16.49
CA LEU A 501 -5.55 -28.95 17.64
C LEU A 501 -5.40 -30.48 17.60
N ALA A 502 -4.18 -30.97 17.77
CA ALA A 502 -3.99 -32.41 17.89
C ALA A 502 -4.53 -32.87 19.26
N GLY A 503 -5.52 -33.75 19.22
CA GLY A 503 -6.23 -34.20 20.41
C GLY A 503 -7.65 -33.61 20.56
N ASP A 504 -7.98 -32.54 19.85
CA ASP A 504 -9.35 -32.02 19.73
C ASP A 504 -10.17 -32.97 18.83
N CYS A 505 -10.83 -33.94 19.47
CA CYS A 505 -11.52 -35.02 18.79
C CYS A 505 -13.03 -34.72 18.58
N ASP A 506 -13.61 -33.73 19.25
CA ASP A 506 -14.98 -33.28 19.06
C ASP A 506 -15.10 -31.95 18.27
N ALA A 507 -13.95 -31.37 17.92
CA ALA A 507 -13.81 -30.17 17.09
C ALA A 507 -14.41 -28.88 17.73
N ASP A 508 -14.31 -28.76 19.06
CA ASP A 508 -14.76 -27.54 19.75
C ASP A 508 -13.63 -26.52 20.01
N ASN A 509 -12.41 -26.82 19.54
CA ASN A 509 -11.17 -26.04 19.61
C ASN A 509 -10.53 -25.99 20.99
N ASP A 510 -10.77 -26.98 21.81
CA ASP A 510 -9.93 -27.26 22.98
C ASP A 510 -9.61 -28.77 23.08
N VAL A 511 -8.77 -29.12 24.04
CA VAL A 511 -8.40 -30.53 24.29
C VAL A 511 -8.68 -30.79 25.75
N ASP A 512 -9.85 -31.38 26.02
CA ASP A 512 -10.34 -31.55 27.36
C ASP A 512 -10.79 -33.00 27.70
N ALA A 513 -11.58 -33.15 28.76
CA ALA A 513 -12.04 -34.46 29.22
C ALA A 513 -13.03 -35.14 28.22
N VAL A 514 -13.69 -34.38 27.35
CA VAL A 514 -14.58 -34.93 26.32
C VAL A 514 -13.74 -35.60 25.25
N ASP A 515 -12.67 -34.95 24.81
CA ASP A 515 -11.72 -35.50 23.84
C ASP A 515 -11.02 -36.74 24.38
N LEU A 516 -10.61 -36.71 25.66
CA LEU A 516 -10.04 -37.88 26.32
C LEU A 516 -11.04 -39.07 26.30
N ALA A 517 -12.30 -38.82 26.50
CA ALA A 517 -13.33 -39.88 26.42
C ALA A 517 -13.48 -40.43 25.01
N ILE A 518 -13.35 -39.61 23.97
CA ILE A 518 -13.36 -40.04 22.55
C ILE A 518 -12.08 -40.83 22.27
N PHE A 519 -10.93 -40.32 22.65
CA PHE A 519 -9.62 -40.96 22.49
C PHE A 519 -9.60 -42.35 23.16
N ALA A 520 -10.06 -42.45 24.38
CA ALA A 520 -10.11 -43.70 25.13
C ALA A 520 -10.97 -44.79 24.48
N ARG A 521 -12.03 -44.40 23.74
CA ARG A 521 -12.85 -45.36 22.98
C ARG A 521 -12.13 -45.96 21.77
N SER A 522 -11.19 -45.24 21.25
CA SER A 522 -10.40 -45.64 20.08
C SER A 522 -9.03 -46.24 20.46
N TRP A 523 -8.75 -46.34 21.77
CA TRP A 523 -7.46 -46.80 22.30
C TRP A 523 -7.10 -48.21 21.82
N LEU A 524 -5.87 -48.40 21.32
CA LEU A 524 -5.33 -49.65 20.77
C LEU A 524 -6.09 -50.18 19.55
N THR A 525 -6.74 -49.32 18.79
CA THR A 525 -7.35 -49.70 17.50
C THR A 525 -6.45 -49.32 16.33
N ALA A 526 -6.63 -50.06 15.22
CA ALA A 526 -5.93 -49.81 13.97
C ALA A 526 -6.91 -49.33 12.89
N ALA A 527 -6.37 -48.69 11.85
CA ALA A 527 -7.13 -48.27 10.68
C ALA A 527 -7.94 -49.43 10.09
N GLY A 528 -9.26 -49.30 10.07
CA GLY A 528 -10.22 -50.34 9.64
C GLY A 528 -10.97 -51.02 10.77
N ASP A 529 -10.59 -50.85 12.03
CA ASP A 529 -11.36 -51.32 13.19
C ASP A 529 -12.66 -50.52 13.37
N PRO A 530 -13.77 -51.16 13.84
CA PRO A 530 -15.05 -50.46 14.01
C PRO A 530 -15.01 -49.27 14.97
N SER A 531 -14.08 -49.26 15.92
CA SER A 531 -13.91 -48.19 16.91
C SER A 531 -12.73 -47.24 16.59
N TRP A 532 -12.08 -47.45 15.45
CA TRP A 532 -10.99 -46.56 15.03
C TRP A 532 -11.53 -45.19 14.67
N ASN A 533 -10.90 -44.16 15.21
CA ASN A 533 -11.22 -42.79 14.91
C ASN A 533 -9.97 -42.06 14.37
N PRO A 534 -9.96 -41.58 13.11
CA PRO A 534 -8.83 -40.93 12.51
C PRO A 534 -8.38 -39.64 13.22
N CYS A 535 -9.29 -39.02 14.01
CA CYS A 535 -8.96 -37.82 14.81
C CYS A 535 -8.09 -38.14 16.03
N CYS A 536 -7.99 -39.42 16.42
CA CYS A 536 -7.19 -39.89 17.53
C CYS A 536 -5.81 -40.46 17.10
N ASP A 537 -5.59 -40.73 15.80
CA ASP A 537 -4.30 -41.05 15.20
C ASP A 537 -3.55 -39.72 14.93
N ILE A 538 -2.87 -39.22 15.95
CA ILE A 538 -2.29 -37.87 16.00
C ILE A 538 -0.77 -37.83 16.11
N SER A 539 -0.13 -39.00 16.15
CA SER A 539 1.32 -39.12 16.03
C SER A 539 1.84 -38.58 14.68
N VAL A 540 3.08 -38.11 14.64
CA VAL A 540 3.69 -37.59 13.41
C VAL A 540 4.98 -38.39 13.11
N PRO A 541 5.06 -39.11 11.98
CA PRO A 541 3.99 -39.33 10.99
C PRO A 541 2.86 -40.22 11.52
N ARG A 542 1.65 -40.06 11.03
CA ARG A 542 0.53 -40.97 11.34
C ARG A 542 0.85 -42.39 10.90
N ASP A 543 0.64 -43.35 11.76
CA ASP A 543 1.00 -44.75 11.50
C ASP A 543 -0.21 -45.69 11.34
N GLY A 544 -1.42 -45.14 11.51
CA GLY A 544 -2.68 -45.88 11.40
C GLY A 544 -3.03 -46.74 12.64
N LEU A 545 -2.34 -46.50 13.75
CA LEU A 545 -2.57 -47.11 15.07
C LEU A 545 -2.88 -46.00 16.06
N ILE A 546 -3.74 -46.28 17.06
CA ILE A 546 -3.96 -45.33 18.16
C ILE A 546 -3.34 -45.96 19.40
N ASP A 547 -2.14 -45.50 19.72
CA ASP A 547 -1.30 -46.11 20.77
C ASP A 547 -0.60 -45.06 21.68
N THR A 548 0.50 -45.45 22.31
CA THR A 548 1.25 -44.60 23.23
C THR A 548 1.90 -43.39 22.57
N LEU A 549 2.14 -43.42 21.26
CA LEU A 549 2.68 -42.26 20.53
C LEU A 549 1.62 -41.18 20.41
N ASP A 550 0.36 -41.55 20.10
CA ASP A 550 -0.76 -40.63 20.03
C ASP A 550 -1.12 -40.09 21.42
N LEU A 551 -1.09 -40.96 22.44
CA LEU A 551 -1.34 -40.54 23.82
C LEU A 551 -0.30 -39.50 24.28
N ALA A 552 0.95 -39.62 23.87
CA ALA A 552 1.97 -38.63 24.20
C ALA A 552 1.62 -37.25 23.58
N VAL A 553 1.22 -37.23 22.31
CA VAL A 553 0.78 -35.98 21.63
C VAL A 553 -0.48 -35.42 22.29
N PHE A 554 -1.43 -36.30 22.66
CA PHE A 554 -2.66 -35.88 23.36
C PHE A 554 -2.35 -35.21 24.71
N VAL A 555 -1.46 -35.80 25.51
CA VAL A 555 -1.07 -35.28 26.82
C VAL A 555 -0.31 -33.96 26.69
N ASP A 556 0.56 -33.82 25.68
CA ASP A 556 1.30 -32.58 25.41
C ASP A 556 0.36 -31.41 25.04
N ASN A 557 -0.80 -31.72 24.45
CA ASN A 557 -1.83 -30.71 24.10
C ASN A 557 -2.96 -30.62 25.14
N TRP A 558 -2.88 -31.32 26.28
CA TRP A 558 -3.92 -31.30 27.29
C TRP A 558 -4.23 -29.89 27.82
N LEU A 559 -5.50 -29.50 27.78
CA LEU A 559 -6.00 -28.15 28.06
C LEU A 559 -5.53 -27.09 27.05
N ALA A 560 -5.00 -27.45 25.89
CA ALA A 560 -4.80 -26.50 24.82
C ALA A 560 -6.16 -25.99 24.32
N GLY A 561 -6.29 -24.68 24.17
CA GLY A 561 -7.54 -24.04 23.74
C GLY A 561 -8.55 -23.79 24.88
N ALA A 562 -8.48 -24.46 26.00
CA ALA A 562 -9.33 -24.20 27.17
C ALA A 562 -8.99 -22.82 27.78
N GLU A 563 -10.01 -21.96 27.98
CA GLU A 563 -9.89 -20.66 28.65
C GLU A 563 -10.02 -20.79 30.17
#